data_98e96c7d1bcc482b83fe8991467d91b2
#
_entry.id   98e96c7d1bcc482b83fe8991467d91b2
#
_cell.length_a   1.000
_cell.length_b   1.000
_cell.length_c   1.000
_cell.angle_alpha   90.00
_cell.angle_beta   90.00
_cell.angle_gamma   90.00
#
_symmetry.space_group_name_H-M   'P 1'
#
loop_
_entity.id
_entity.type
_entity.pdbx_description
1 polymer ?
#
loop_
_entity_poly.entity_id
_entity_poly.type
_entity_poly.pdbx_seq_one_letter_code
_entity_poly.pdbx_strand_id
1 'polypeptide(L)'
;MIEIRDIVKSFEGNRVLDHVSTTMRDGEVNMIIGQSGSGKTVLMKCLIGLHPIDSGQILYDGRDLADMRNKDIRMLHREVGMLFQGSALFDSMSVMENVLFPLEMFSHKSPEEREARARFCLQRVEIPERVWHLMPSEISGGQQKRVAIARAIVLEPKYLFCDEPNSGLDPKTSLVIDALIQDITREYQICTIVNSHDMNSIMEIGDNILFLRNGKKEWQGSRTEIMDSDNEALNDFVFASTLFRKIKTAALKE
;
A
#
# COMPACT_ATOMS: atom_id res chain seq x y z
N MET A 1 11.83 -4.12 -6.61
CA MET A 1 11.21 -3.24 -7.65
C MET A 1 10.13 -4.00 -8.41
N ILE A 2 8.99 -3.34 -8.74
CA ILE A 2 7.93 -3.92 -9.56
C ILE A 2 7.81 -3.09 -10.85
N GLU A 3 7.99 -3.75 -12.01
CA GLU A 3 7.79 -3.14 -13.31
C GLU A 3 6.44 -3.59 -13.89
N ILE A 4 5.68 -2.65 -14.38
CA ILE A 4 4.37 -2.86 -14.99
C ILE A 4 4.50 -2.39 -16.45
N ARG A 5 4.28 -3.32 -17.38
CA ARG A 5 4.49 -3.08 -18.80
C ARG A 5 3.21 -3.34 -19.58
N ASP A 6 2.58 -2.30 -20.07
CA ASP A 6 1.46 -2.32 -21.02
C ASP A 6 0.29 -3.22 -20.60
N ILE A 7 -0.08 -3.20 -19.31
CA ILE A 7 -1.11 -4.10 -18.80
C ILE A 7 -2.51 -3.64 -19.21
N VAL A 8 -3.32 -4.63 -19.59
CA VAL A 8 -4.74 -4.49 -19.87
C VAL A 8 -5.53 -5.44 -18.96
N LYS A 9 -6.66 -4.97 -18.44
CA LYS A 9 -7.61 -5.79 -17.69
C LYS A 9 -9.04 -5.38 -17.97
N SER A 10 -9.86 -6.39 -18.32
CA SER A 10 -11.29 -6.22 -18.55
C SER A 10 -12.10 -7.18 -17.69
N PHE A 11 -13.34 -6.81 -17.40
CA PHE A 11 -14.35 -7.68 -16.79
C PHE A 11 -15.63 -7.60 -17.62
N GLU A 12 -16.15 -8.72 -18.06
CA GLU A 12 -17.39 -8.81 -18.84
C GLU A 12 -17.42 -7.84 -20.03
N GLY A 13 -16.29 -7.69 -20.73
CA GLY A 13 -16.13 -6.80 -21.87
C GLY A 13 -15.88 -5.32 -21.52
N ASN A 14 -15.98 -4.93 -20.25
CA ASN A 14 -15.65 -3.58 -19.81
C ASN A 14 -14.16 -3.47 -19.45
N ARG A 15 -13.40 -2.65 -20.17
CA ARG A 15 -11.98 -2.42 -19.93
C ARG A 15 -11.79 -1.50 -18.72
N VAL A 16 -11.15 -2.03 -17.69
CA VAL A 16 -10.90 -1.34 -16.41
C VAL A 16 -9.46 -0.82 -16.31
N LEU A 17 -8.49 -1.55 -16.89
CA LEU A 17 -7.12 -1.07 -17.07
C LEU A 17 -6.80 -1.09 -18.56
N ASP A 18 -6.25 0.00 -19.08
CA ASP A 18 -6.03 0.23 -20.50
C ASP A 18 -4.60 0.71 -20.75
N HIS A 19 -3.71 -0.24 -21.10
CA HIS A 19 -2.32 -0.01 -21.45
C HIS A 19 -1.52 0.74 -20.34
N VAL A 20 -1.64 0.30 -19.08
CA VAL A 20 -0.93 0.92 -17.97
C VAL A 20 0.52 0.44 -17.91
N SER A 21 1.46 1.40 -17.94
CA SER A 21 2.90 1.14 -17.76
C SER A 21 3.50 2.05 -16.71
N THR A 22 4.20 1.48 -15.72
CA THR A 22 4.87 2.23 -14.64
C THR A 22 5.91 1.36 -13.95
N THR A 23 6.74 1.98 -13.10
CA THR A 23 7.69 1.28 -12.23
C THR A 23 7.47 1.72 -10.79
N MET A 24 7.32 0.74 -9.89
CA MET A 24 7.29 0.93 -8.43
C MET A 24 8.69 0.63 -7.88
N ARG A 25 9.28 1.60 -7.17
CA ARG A 25 10.68 1.57 -6.77
C ARG A 25 10.85 1.09 -5.34
N ASP A 26 11.96 0.42 -5.07
CA ASP A 26 12.33 -0.01 -3.72
C ASP A 26 12.72 1.20 -2.86
N GLY A 27 12.46 1.11 -1.56
CA GLY A 27 12.73 2.18 -0.59
C GLY A 27 11.87 3.44 -0.76
N GLU A 28 10.92 3.42 -1.70
CA GLU A 28 10.00 4.52 -1.98
C GLU A 28 8.54 4.14 -1.63
N VAL A 29 7.77 5.16 -1.20
CA VAL A 29 6.33 5.06 -1.12
C VAL A 29 5.75 5.39 -2.50
N ASN A 30 5.39 4.33 -3.23
CA ASN A 30 4.76 4.42 -4.54
C ASN A 30 3.24 4.54 -4.37
N MET A 31 2.66 5.67 -4.72
CA MET A 31 1.23 5.91 -4.55
C MET A 31 0.47 5.71 -5.86
N ILE A 32 -0.67 5.04 -5.78
CA ILE A 32 -1.65 4.94 -6.86
C ILE A 32 -2.83 5.82 -6.48
N ILE A 33 -3.03 6.92 -7.20
CA ILE A 33 -4.07 7.90 -6.92
C ILE A 33 -5.08 7.99 -8.07
N GLY A 34 -6.26 8.55 -7.79
CA GLY A 34 -7.31 8.76 -8.79
C GLY A 34 -8.71 8.68 -8.16
N GLN A 35 -9.70 9.07 -8.93
CA GLN A 35 -11.10 9.05 -8.50
C GLN A 35 -11.59 7.62 -8.20
N SER A 36 -12.70 7.51 -7.46
CA SER A 36 -13.39 6.23 -7.30
C SER A 36 -13.74 5.64 -8.67
N GLY A 37 -13.50 4.35 -8.87
CA GLY A 37 -13.73 3.68 -10.15
C GLY A 37 -12.63 3.87 -11.20
N SER A 38 -11.53 4.59 -10.93
CA SER A 38 -10.43 4.78 -11.90
C SER A 38 -9.57 3.53 -12.18
N GLY A 39 -9.77 2.42 -11.45
CA GLY A 39 -9.03 1.18 -11.64
C GLY A 39 -7.96 0.87 -10.58
N LYS A 40 -7.74 1.72 -9.57
CA LYS A 40 -6.69 1.58 -8.55
C LYS A 40 -6.69 0.22 -7.84
N THR A 41 -7.82 -0.17 -7.26
CA THR A 41 -7.96 -1.45 -6.54
C THR A 41 -7.82 -2.65 -7.50
N VAL A 42 -8.25 -2.51 -8.76
CA VAL A 42 -8.05 -3.55 -9.78
C VAL A 42 -6.57 -3.67 -10.12
N LEU A 43 -5.86 -2.56 -10.31
CA LEU A 43 -4.42 -2.56 -10.54
C LEU A 43 -3.70 -3.25 -9.37
N MET A 44 -3.98 -2.85 -8.13
CA MET A 44 -3.41 -3.49 -6.94
C MET A 44 -3.66 -5.00 -6.91
N LYS A 45 -4.90 -5.44 -7.19
CA LYS A 45 -5.24 -6.87 -7.23
C LYS A 45 -4.54 -7.63 -8.36
N CYS A 46 -4.28 -6.99 -9.50
CA CYS A 46 -3.47 -7.57 -10.56
C CYS A 46 -2.00 -7.72 -10.12
N LEU A 47 -1.45 -6.70 -9.45
CA LEU A 47 -0.07 -6.74 -8.95
C LEU A 47 0.15 -7.91 -7.99
N ILE A 48 -0.73 -8.14 -7.04
CA ILE A 48 -0.58 -9.26 -6.07
C ILE A 48 -1.05 -10.62 -6.63
N GLY A 49 -1.41 -10.68 -7.92
CA GLY A 49 -1.81 -11.91 -8.59
C GLY A 49 -3.21 -12.44 -8.24
N LEU A 50 -4.07 -11.62 -7.61
CA LEU A 50 -5.48 -11.99 -7.33
C LEU A 50 -6.36 -11.92 -8.58
N HIS A 51 -6.01 -11.06 -9.54
CA HIS A 51 -6.64 -11.00 -10.85
C HIS A 51 -5.58 -11.20 -11.94
N PRO A 52 -5.75 -12.19 -12.83
CA PRO A 52 -4.89 -12.30 -14.00
C PRO A 52 -5.10 -11.09 -14.91
N ILE A 53 -4.03 -10.58 -15.51
CA ILE A 53 -4.10 -9.55 -16.56
C ILE A 53 -4.51 -10.20 -17.89
N ASP A 54 -5.12 -9.41 -18.79
CA ASP A 54 -5.52 -9.89 -20.11
C ASP A 54 -4.35 -9.80 -21.12
N SER A 55 -3.47 -8.81 -20.96
CA SER A 55 -2.23 -8.65 -21.70
C SER A 55 -1.22 -7.76 -20.95
N GLY A 56 0.02 -7.74 -21.43
CA GLY A 56 1.13 -7.01 -20.82
C GLY A 56 1.94 -7.89 -19.88
N GLN A 57 2.75 -7.27 -19.00
CA GLN A 57 3.63 -7.96 -18.05
C GLN A 57 3.68 -7.27 -16.70
N ILE A 58 3.80 -8.05 -15.62
CA ILE A 58 4.10 -7.59 -14.26
C ILE A 58 5.36 -8.31 -13.80
N LEU A 59 6.44 -7.57 -13.59
CA LEU A 59 7.76 -8.12 -13.27
C LEU A 59 8.15 -7.77 -11.84
N TYR A 60 8.40 -8.77 -11.02
CA TYR A 60 8.95 -8.66 -9.67
C TYR A 60 10.45 -8.95 -9.70
N ASP A 61 11.28 -7.91 -9.61
CA ASP A 61 12.75 -8.03 -9.78
C ASP A 61 13.12 -8.84 -11.02
N GLY A 62 12.48 -8.52 -12.16
CA GLY A 62 12.68 -9.21 -13.43
C GLY A 62 11.94 -10.55 -13.59
N ARG A 63 11.25 -11.06 -12.55
CA ARG A 63 10.46 -12.29 -12.60
C ARG A 63 9.05 -11.98 -13.08
N ASP A 64 8.63 -12.45 -14.26
CA ASP A 64 7.28 -12.22 -14.77
C ASP A 64 6.25 -13.04 -13.98
N LEU A 65 5.23 -12.36 -13.45
CA LEU A 65 4.15 -12.99 -12.67
C LEU A 65 3.38 -14.03 -13.51
N ALA A 66 3.23 -13.80 -14.81
CA ALA A 66 2.51 -14.71 -15.72
C ALA A 66 3.25 -16.04 -15.92
N ASP A 67 4.59 -16.03 -15.83
CA ASP A 67 5.44 -17.22 -16.00
C ASP A 67 5.64 -18.00 -14.70
N MET A 68 5.19 -17.45 -13.57
CA MET A 68 5.35 -18.08 -12.25
C MET A 68 4.43 -19.28 -12.11
N ARG A 69 5.00 -20.43 -11.71
CA ARG A 69 4.23 -21.60 -11.30
C ARG A 69 3.66 -21.40 -9.89
N ASN A 70 2.67 -22.19 -9.51
CA ASN A 70 2.02 -22.11 -8.19
C ASN A 70 2.99 -22.11 -6.98
N LYS A 71 4.16 -22.76 -7.12
CA LYS A 71 5.20 -22.73 -6.08
C LYS A 71 5.86 -21.33 -5.98
N ASP A 72 6.16 -20.76 -7.14
CA ASP A 72 6.83 -19.46 -7.24
C ASP A 72 5.89 -18.32 -6.79
N ILE A 73 4.60 -18.41 -7.14
CA ILE A 73 3.55 -17.48 -6.65
C ILE A 73 3.41 -17.56 -5.12
N ARG A 74 3.42 -18.77 -4.54
CA ARG A 74 3.40 -18.92 -3.06
C ARG A 74 4.65 -18.33 -2.41
N MET A 75 5.81 -18.42 -3.04
CA MET A 75 7.03 -17.76 -2.56
C MET A 75 6.91 -16.24 -2.66
N LEU A 76 6.39 -15.71 -3.77
CA LEU A 76 6.14 -14.28 -3.93
C LEU A 76 5.18 -13.76 -2.84
N HIS A 77 4.09 -14.48 -2.55
CA HIS A 77 3.15 -14.07 -1.49
C HIS A 77 3.78 -14.01 -0.09
N ARG A 78 4.88 -14.74 0.17
CA ARG A 78 5.66 -14.60 1.42
C ARG A 78 6.54 -13.35 1.42
N GLU A 79 6.90 -12.85 0.23
CA GLU A 79 7.63 -11.60 0.05
C GLU A 79 6.70 -10.37 0.07
N VAL A 80 5.37 -10.58 0.12
CA VAL A 80 4.34 -9.54 0.09
C VAL A 80 3.68 -9.39 1.45
N GLY A 81 3.73 -8.18 2.01
CA GLY A 81 2.88 -7.75 3.11
C GLY A 81 1.64 -7.01 2.59
N MET A 82 0.49 -7.20 3.23
CA MET A 82 -0.76 -6.55 2.81
C MET A 82 -1.47 -5.89 3.98
N LEU A 83 -1.76 -4.59 3.85
CA LEU A 83 -2.65 -3.82 4.71
C LEU A 83 -3.94 -3.53 3.95
N PHE A 84 -5.03 -4.14 4.36
CA PHE A 84 -6.35 -3.96 3.78
C PHE A 84 -7.06 -2.72 4.35
N GLN A 85 -7.99 -2.14 3.59
CA GLN A 85 -8.78 -0.98 3.99
C GLN A 85 -9.44 -1.15 5.36
N GLY A 86 -10.04 -2.30 5.65
CA GLY A 86 -10.70 -2.62 6.93
C GLY A 86 -9.77 -3.24 7.99
N SER A 87 -8.42 -3.13 7.84
CA SER A 87 -7.42 -3.84 8.67
C SER A 87 -7.46 -5.37 8.53
N ALA A 88 -8.62 -5.96 8.30
CA ALA A 88 -8.87 -7.40 8.12
C ALA A 88 -8.20 -8.27 9.21
N LEU A 89 -8.23 -7.80 10.45
CA LEU A 89 -7.81 -8.61 11.60
C LEU A 89 -8.82 -9.74 11.81
N PHE A 90 -8.34 -10.87 12.31
CA PHE A 90 -9.19 -11.98 12.73
C PHE A 90 -9.82 -11.65 14.08
N ASP A 91 -11.14 -11.46 14.10
CA ASP A 91 -11.88 -11.08 15.31
C ASP A 91 -11.84 -12.16 16.40
N SER A 92 -11.56 -13.40 16.04
CA SER A 92 -11.42 -14.54 16.94
C SER A 92 -10.00 -14.73 17.50
N MET A 93 -9.09 -13.82 17.16
CA MET A 93 -7.68 -13.85 17.57
C MET A 93 -7.33 -12.55 18.30
N SER A 94 -6.52 -12.66 19.36
CA SER A 94 -5.94 -11.50 20.04
C SER A 94 -5.00 -10.70 19.11
N VAL A 95 -4.59 -9.52 19.55
CA VAL A 95 -3.58 -8.68 18.88
C VAL A 95 -2.30 -9.49 18.60
N MET A 96 -1.78 -10.21 19.61
CA MET A 96 -0.56 -11.02 19.45
C MET A 96 -0.77 -12.16 18.45
N GLU A 97 -1.87 -12.90 18.54
CA GLU A 97 -2.17 -14.02 17.64
C GLU A 97 -2.35 -13.55 16.20
N ASN A 98 -2.97 -12.39 15.97
CA ASN A 98 -3.06 -11.79 14.65
C ASN A 98 -1.68 -11.55 14.01
N VAL A 99 -0.70 -11.10 14.79
CA VAL A 99 0.67 -10.84 14.28
C VAL A 99 1.45 -12.15 14.15
N LEU A 100 1.24 -13.13 15.04
CA LEU A 100 1.87 -14.46 14.97
C LEU A 100 1.37 -15.29 13.78
N PHE A 101 0.11 -15.13 13.37
CA PHE A 101 -0.53 -15.97 12.36
C PHE A 101 0.29 -16.18 11.08
N PRO A 102 0.86 -15.14 10.42
CA PRO A 102 1.70 -15.38 9.23
C PRO A 102 2.98 -16.18 9.54
N LEU A 103 3.56 -15.99 10.73
CA LEU A 103 4.75 -16.74 11.15
C LEU A 103 4.42 -18.22 11.39
N GLU A 104 3.26 -18.53 11.95
CA GLU A 104 2.80 -19.90 12.14
C GLU A 104 2.55 -20.63 10.81
N MET A 105 1.99 -19.90 9.84
CA MET A 105 1.68 -20.46 8.53
C MET A 105 2.89 -20.64 7.61
N PHE A 106 3.88 -19.74 7.70
CA PHE A 106 4.92 -19.64 6.68
C PHE A 106 6.36 -19.67 7.19
N SER A 107 6.60 -19.59 8.50
CA SER A 107 7.96 -19.62 9.07
C SER A 107 8.32 -21.01 9.60
N HIS A 108 9.59 -21.37 9.47
CA HIS A 108 10.18 -22.59 10.06
C HIS A 108 10.91 -22.28 11.38
N LYS A 109 10.84 -21.03 11.88
CA LYS A 109 11.46 -20.61 13.16
C LYS A 109 10.79 -21.30 14.35
N SER A 110 11.49 -21.40 15.46
CA SER A 110 10.95 -21.95 16.70
C SER A 110 9.78 -21.08 17.23
N PRO A 111 8.91 -21.61 18.10
CA PRO A 111 7.85 -20.82 18.73
C PRO A 111 8.38 -19.56 19.43
N GLU A 112 9.51 -19.67 20.12
CA GLU A 112 10.16 -18.57 20.84
C GLU A 112 10.66 -17.49 19.89
N GLU A 113 11.28 -17.88 18.77
CA GLU A 113 11.74 -16.95 17.74
C GLU A 113 10.58 -16.24 17.04
N ARG A 114 9.47 -16.95 16.80
CA ARG A 114 8.25 -16.37 16.21
C ARG A 114 7.63 -15.35 17.18
N GLU A 115 7.51 -15.69 18.45
CA GLU A 115 7.00 -14.78 19.47
C GLU A 115 7.89 -13.54 19.61
N ALA A 116 9.21 -13.71 19.68
CA ALA A 116 10.15 -12.59 19.74
C ALA A 116 9.99 -11.65 18.54
N ARG A 117 9.82 -12.19 17.33
CA ARG A 117 9.58 -11.40 16.11
C ARG A 117 8.24 -10.65 16.15
N ALA A 118 7.16 -11.31 16.61
CA ALA A 118 5.85 -10.67 16.74
C ALA A 118 5.89 -9.53 17.77
N ARG A 119 6.53 -9.72 18.92
CA ARG A 119 6.76 -8.70 19.95
C ARG A 119 7.52 -7.50 19.37
N PHE A 120 8.60 -7.75 18.66
CA PHE A 120 9.37 -6.71 17.97
C PHE A 120 8.50 -5.89 17.00
N CYS A 121 7.67 -6.54 16.17
CA CYS A 121 6.79 -5.83 15.24
C CYS A 121 5.72 -5.00 15.96
N LEU A 122 5.13 -5.53 17.04
CA LEU A 122 4.16 -4.79 17.86
C LEU A 122 4.78 -3.55 18.53
N GLN A 123 6.00 -3.68 19.04
CA GLN A 123 6.75 -2.55 19.60
C GLN A 123 7.10 -1.52 18.54
N ARG A 124 7.52 -1.96 17.33
CA ARG A 124 7.86 -1.08 16.20
C ARG A 124 6.68 -0.22 15.76
N VAL A 125 5.44 -0.74 15.87
CA VAL A 125 4.21 0.00 15.57
C VAL A 125 3.58 0.65 16.82
N GLU A 126 4.33 0.75 17.92
CA GLU A 126 3.94 1.40 19.17
C GLU A 126 2.63 0.85 19.78
N ILE A 127 2.43 -0.46 19.72
CA ILE A 127 1.33 -1.13 20.42
C ILE A 127 1.81 -1.57 21.82
N PRO A 128 1.25 -0.99 22.90
CA PRO A 128 1.70 -1.30 24.27
C PRO A 128 1.35 -2.73 24.67
N GLU A 129 2.22 -3.37 25.46
CA GLU A 129 2.10 -4.78 25.85
C GLU A 129 0.77 -5.12 26.54
N ARG A 130 0.20 -4.16 27.31
CA ARG A 130 -1.07 -4.34 28.00
C ARG A 130 -2.26 -4.67 27.10
N VAL A 131 -2.16 -4.40 25.76
CA VAL A 131 -3.26 -4.68 24.83
C VAL A 131 -2.97 -5.89 23.92
N TRP A 132 -1.84 -6.56 24.05
CA TRP A 132 -1.48 -7.67 23.15
C TRP A 132 -2.40 -8.89 23.28
N HIS A 133 -3.05 -9.06 24.44
CA HIS A 133 -4.00 -10.14 24.70
C HIS A 133 -5.45 -9.76 24.39
N LEU A 134 -5.71 -8.49 24.05
CA LEU A 134 -7.05 -8.01 23.72
C LEU A 134 -7.46 -8.44 22.30
N MET A 135 -8.77 -8.53 22.08
CA MET A 135 -9.34 -8.79 20.75
C MET A 135 -9.40 -7.49 19.91
N PRO A 136 -9.50 -7.59 18.59
CA PRO A 136 -9.63 -6.40 17.72
C PRO A 136 -10.78 -5.46 18.14
N SER A 137 -11.90 -5.98 18.60
CA SER A 137 -13.06 -5.20 19.06
C SER A 137 -12.81 -4.38 20.32
N GLU A 138 -11.75 -4.69 21.09
CA GLU A 138 -11.41 -4.03 22.36
C GLU A 138 -10.37 -2.92 22.20
N ILE A 139 -9.88 -2.69 20.98
CA ILE A 139 -8.87 -1.68 20.66
C ILE A 139 -9.40 -0.65 19.65
N SER A 140 -8.81 0.55 19.65
CA SER A 140 -9.23 1.63 18.73
C SER A 140 -8.90 1.31 17.26
N GLY A 141 -9.62 1.95 16.32
CA GLY A 141 -9.37 1.78 14.88
C GLY A 141 -7.92 2.10 14.47
N GLY A 142 -7.31 3.13 15.06
CA GLY A 142 -5.89 3.43 14.83
C GLY A 142 -4.95 2.34 15.37
N GLN A 143 -5.27 1.72 16.51
CA GLN A 143 -4.54 0.56 17.00
C GLN A 143 -4.73 -0.66 16.11
N GLN A 144 -5.95 -0.92 15.62
CA GLN A 144 -6.20 -2.01 14.66
C GLN A 144 -5.37 -1.84 13.38
N LYS A 145 -5.25 -0.62 12.85
CA LYS A 145 -4.40 -0.33 11.69
C LYS A 145 -2.92 -0.61 11.98
N ARG A 146 -2.42 -0.17 13.13
CA ARG A 146 -1.03 -0.44 13.53
C ARG A 146 -0.76 -1.93 13.73
N VAL A 147 -1.68 -2.68 14.33
CA VAL A 147 -1.58 -4.15 14.44
C VAL A 147 -1.59 -4.81 13.06
N ALA A 148 -2.42 -4.35 12.13
CA ALA A 148 -2.45 -4.85 10.76
C ALA A 148 -1.14 -4.56 10.00
N ILE A 149 -0.49 -3.40 10.25
CA ILE A 149 0.85 -3.10 9.74
C ILE A 149 1.88 -4.06 10.35
N ALA A 150 1.87 -4.28 11.69
CA ALA A 150 2.75 -5.24 12.35
C ALA A 150 2.62 -6.64 11.73
N ARG A 151 1.39 -7.10 11.50
CA ARG A 151 1.11 -8.37 10.82
C ARG A 151 1.65 -8.40 9.40
N ALA A 152 1.53 -7.30 8.65
CA ALA A 152 2.00 -7.22 7.27
C ALA A 152 3.52 -7.29 7.16
N ILE A 153 4.26 -6.76 8.14
CA ILE A 153 5.74 -6.71 8.12
C ILE A 153 6.43 -7.86 8.87
N VAL A 154 5.67 -8.73 9.53
CA VAL A 154 6.23 -9.75 10.43
C VAL A 154 7.11 -10.78 9.70
N LEU A 155 6.82 -11.06 8.42
CA LEU A 155 7.59 -11.96 7.55
C LEU A 155 8.76 -11.26 6.85
N GLU A 156 9.07 -10.00 7.16
CA GLU A 156 10.13 -9.22 6.51
C GLU A 156 9.90 -9.13 4.99
N PRO A 157 8.74 -8.59 4.55
CA PRO A 157 8.38 -8.58 3.14
C PRO A 157 9.30 -7.64 2.34
N LYS A 158 9.49 -7.94 1.04
CA LYS A 158 10.14 -7.03 0.08
C LYS A 158 9.17 -6.01 -0.50
N TYR A 159 7.88 -6.34 -0.50
CA TYR A 159 6.82 -5.53 -1.08
C TYR A 159 5.71 -5.34 -0.05
N LEU A 160 5.29 -4.10 0.18
CA LEU A 160 4.19 -3.77 1.10
C LEU A 160 3.07 -3.09 0.32
N PHE A 161 1.89 -3.69 0.34
CA PHE A 161 0.71 -3.12 -0.29
C PHE A 161 -0.25 -2.58 0.77
N CYS A 162 -0.64 -1.32 0.65
CA CYS A 162 -1.56 -0.64 1.55
C CYS A 162 -2.78 -0.13 0.77
N ASP A 163 -3.93 -0.75 0.97
CA ASP A 163 -5.18 -0.32 0.33
C ASP A 163 -5.94 0.61 1.27
N GLU A 164 -5.98 1.90 0.95
CA GLU A 164 -6.65 2.96 1.73
C GLU A 164 -6.30 2.89 3.24
N PRO A 165 -5.00 3.02 3.61
CA PRO A 165 -4.53 2.81 4.99
C PRO A 165 -5.22 3.73 6.00
N ASN A 166 -5.59 4.95 5.61
CA ASN A 166 -6.16 5.98 6.46
C ASN A 166 -7.69 6.01 6.49
N SER A 167 -8.35 5.11 5.73
CA SER A 167 -9.81 5.07 5.68
C SER A 167 -10.43 4.86 7.07
N GLY A 168 -11.34 5.77 7.45
CA GLY A 168 -12.06 5.72 8.73
C GLY A 168 -11.28 6.25 9.94
N LEU A 169 -10.11 6.87 9.74
CA LEU A 169 -9.31 7.48 10.80
C LEU A 169 -9.51 8.99 10.85
N ASP A 170 -9.28 9.57 12.03
CA ASP A 170 -9.17 11.02 12.18
C ASP A 170 -7.85 11.54 11.59
N PRO A 171 -7.75 12.85 11.23
CA PRO A 171 -6.56 13.39 10.57
C PRO A 171 -5.26 13.21 11.36
N LYS A 172 -5.31 13.30 12.69
CA LYS A 172 -4.10 13.14 13.52
C LYS A 172 -3.60 11.70 13.50
N THR A 173 -4.52 10.74 13.59
CA THR A 173 -4.20 9.31 13.51
C THR A 173 -3.70 8.95 12.13
N SER A 174 -4.26 9.52 11.06
CA SER A 174 -3.80 9.32 9.68
C SER A 174 -2.34 9.72 9.49
N LEU A 175 -1.92 10.88 10.01
CA LEU A 175 -0.52 11.31 9.96
C LEU A 175 0.43 10.32 10.66
N VAL A 176 0.00 9.72 11.77
CA VAL A 176 0.81 8.70 12.47
C VAL A 176 0.95 7.43 11.62
N ILE A 177 -0.11 7.00 10.95
CA ILE A 177 -0.07 5.83 10.05
C ILE A 177 0.81 6.12 8.83
N ASP A 178 0.70 7.30 8.23
CA ASP A 178 1.52 7.71 7.09
C ASP A 178 3.02 7.73 7.46
N ALA A 179 3.37 8.38 8.57
CA ALA A 179 4.74 8.41 9.07
C ALA A 179 5.28 6.99 9.32
N LEU A 180 4.48 6.13 9.93
CA LEU A 180 4.86 4.74 10.20
C LEU A 180 5.12 3.95 8.91
N ILE A 181 4.26 4.09 7.89
CA ILE A 181 4.45 3.45 6.58
C ILE A 181 5.74 3.96 5.92
N GLN A 182 5.98 5.27 5.94
CA GLN A 182 7.18 5.87 5.36
C GLN A 182 8.47 5.41 6.07
N ASP A 183 8.47 5.40 7.41
CA ASP A 183 9.61 4.96 8.22
C ASP A 183 9.95 3.50 7.93
N ILE A 184 8.95 2.60 7.93
CA ILE A 184 9.11 1.18 7.62
C ILE A 184 9.66 1.01 6.20
N THR A 185 9.11 1.75 5.23
CA THR A 185 9.55 1.73 3.83
C THR A 185 11.04 2.03 3.70
N ARG A 186 11.49 3.10 4.36
CA ARG A 186 12.89 3.56 4.31
C ARG A 186 13.83 2.70 5.12
N GLU A 187 13.43 2.31 6.33
CA GLU A 187 14.25 1.48 7.21
C GLU A 187 14.57 0.12 6.60
N TYR A 188 13.57 -0.52 6.01
CA TYR A 188 13.72 -1.87 5.44
C TYR A 188 13.90 -1.88 3.92
N GLN A 189 13.99 -0.72 3.28
CA GLN A 189 14.11 -0.57 1.82
C GLN A 189 13.02 -1.34 1.04
N ILE A 190 11.81 -1.36 1.59
CA ILE A 190 10.65 -2.05 1.02
C ILE A 190 10.12 -1.27 -0.19
N CYS A 191 9.71 -1.96 -1.26
CA CYS A 191 8.87 -1.37 -2.30
C CYS A 191 7.44 -1.27 -1.75
N THR A 192 7.05 -0.08 -1.29
CA THR A 192 5.72 0.13 -0.71
C THR A 192 4.78 0.72 -1.75
N ILE A 193 3.61 0.10 -1.92
CA ILE A 193 2.55 0.54 -2.83
C ILE A 193 1.34 0.96 -1.98
N VAL A 194 0.96 2.23 -2.06
CA VAL A 194 -0.18 2.79 -1.32
C VAL A 194 -1.26 3.21 -2.31
N ASN A 195 -2.42 2.61 -2.20
CA ASN A 195 -3.63 3.06 -2.89
C ASN A 195 -4.35 4.07 -2.00
N SER A 196 -4.48 5.31 -2.41
CA SER A 196 -5.16 6.34 -1.62
C SER A 196 -5.83 7.41 -2.48
N HIS A 197 -6.83 8.07 -1.90
CA HIS A 197 -7.43 9.30 -2.42
C HIS A 197 -7.27 10.48 -1.43
N ASP A 198 -6.56 10.29 -0.33
CA ASP A 198 -6.28 11.34 0.66
C ASP A 198 -5.11 12.21 0.20
N MET A 199 -5.42 13.49 -0.08
CA MET A 199 -4.44 14.46 -0.55
C MET A 199 -3.35 14.75 0.48
N ASN A 200 -3.66 14.69 1.78
CA ASN A 200 -2.65 14.92 2.82
C ASN A 200 -1.59 13.81 2.76
N SER A 201 -2.02 12.53 2.74
CA SER A 201 -1.10 11.41 2.59
C SER A 201 -0.24 11.50 1.33
N ILE A 202 -0.86 11.90 0.19
CA ILE A 202 -0.14 12.04 -1.09
C ILE A 202 0.99 13.06 -0.96
N MET A 203 0.71 14.21 -0.34
CA MET A 203 1.69 15.30 -0.19
C MET A 203 2.73 15.02 0.91
N GLU A 204 2.38 14.26 1.94
CA GLU A 204 3.29 13.95 3.05
C GLU A 204 4.29 12.85 2.69
N ILE A 205 3.82 11.72 2.16
CA ILE A 205 4.64 10.52 2.02
C ILE A 205 4.83 10.01 0.58
N GLY A 206 4.18 10.61 -0.43
CA GLY A 206 4.29 10.15 -1.83
C GLY A 206 5.64 10.47 -2.45
N ASP A 207 6.47 9.46 -2.70
CA ASP A 207 7.76 9.63 -3.37
C ASP A 207 7.62 9.45 -4.90
N ASN A 208 6.85 8.46 -5.35
CA ASN A 208 6.53 8.17 -6.75
C ASN A 208 5.01 8.00 -6.89
N ILE A 209 4.36 8.89 -7.60
CA ILE A 209 2.89 8.99 -7.63
C ILE A 209 2.39 8.69 -9.03
N LEU A 210 1.59 7.64 -9.16
CA LEU A 210 0.87 7.26 -10.38
C LEU A 210 -0.57 7.77 -10.31
N PHE A 211 -0.95 8.70 -11.17
CA PHE A 211 -2.33 9.13 -11.32
C PHE A 211 -3.06 8.31 -12.39
N LEU A 212 -4.06 7.55 -11.95
CA LEU A 212 -4.94 6.78 -12.82
C LEU A 212 -6.24 7.52 -13.09
N ARG A 213 -6.59 7.64 -14.37
CA ARG A 213 -7.87 8.19 -14.82
C ARG A 213 -8.46 7.30 -15.91
N ASN A 214 -9.71 6.86 -15.72
CA ASN A 214 -10.41 6.00 -16.68
C ASN A 214 -9.59 4.77 -17.12
N GLY A 215 -8.92 4.12 -16.17
CA GLY A 215 -8.10 2.93 -16.43
C GLY A 215 -6.73 3.19 -17.06
N LYS A 216 -6.35 4.43 -17.33
CA LYS A 216 -5.07 4.81 -17.96
C LYS A 216 -4.15 5.54 -17.00
N LYS A 217 -2.84 5.44 -17.26
CA LYS A 217 -1.88 6.33 -16.62
C LYS A 217 -2.02 7.72 -17.25
N GLU A 218 -2.58 8.64 -16.49
CA GLU A 218 -2.74 10.04 -16.90
C GLU A 218 -1.48 10.86 -16.60
N TRP A 219 -0.83 10.59 -15.46
CA TRP A 219 0.38 11.28 -15.03
C TRP A 219 1.20 10.39 -14.09
N GLN A 220 2.49 10.67 -13.99
CA GLN A 220 3.39 10.08 -13.01
C GLN A 220 4.50 11.07 -12.67
N GLY A 221 4.84 11.17 -11.39
CA GLY A 221 5.92 12.01 -10.87
C GLY A 221 6.00 11.96 -9.35
N SER A 222 6.80 12.84 -8.77
CA SER A 222 6.94 13.01 -7.32
C SER A 222 5.93 14.01 -6.76
N ARG A 223 5.82 14.10 -5.43
CA ARG A 223 4.99 15.11 -4.75
C ARG A 223 5.42 16.55 -5.05
N THR A 224 6.70 16.79 -5.34
CA THR A 224 7.18 18.12 -5.74
C THR A 224 6.72 18.44 -7.17
N GLU A 225 6.80 17.49 -8.09
CA GLU A 225 6.36 17.66 -9.48
C GLU A 225 4.85 17.83 -9.64
N ILE A 226 4.04 17.36 -8.66
CA ILE A 226 2.58 17.66 -8.63
C ILE A 226 2.32 19.17 -8.58
N MET A 227 3.11 19.91 -7.77
CA MET A 227 2.91 21.35 -7.58
C MET A 227 3.16 22.14 -8.87
N ASP A 228 4.12 21.69 -9.68
CA ASP A 228 4.55 22.34 -10.92
C ASP A 228 3.85 21.79 -12.17
N SER A 229 3.00 20.78 -12.01
CA SER A 229 2.36 20.11 -13.13
C SER A 229 1.32 20.99 -13.83
N ASP A 230 1.39 21.03 -15.18
CA ASP A 230 0.39 21.65 -16.06
C ASP A 230 -0.73 20.68 -16.46
N ASN A 231 -0.72 19.43 -15.98
CA ASN A 231 -1.77 18.46 -16.29
C ASN A 231 -3.10 18.89 -15.66
N GLU A 232 -4.07 19.30 -16.48
CA GLU A 232 -5.36 19.82 -16.03
C GLU A 232 -6.13 18.78 -15.19
N ALA A 233 -6.14 17.51 -15.61
CA ALA A 233 -6.88 16.46 -14.93
C ALA A 233 -6.30 16.16 -13.55
N LEU A 234 -4.96 16.18 -13.42
CA LEU A 234 -4.27 16.06 -12.13
C LEU A 234 -4.58 17.26 -11.24
N ASN A 235 -4.51 18.46 -11.80
CA ASN A 235 -4.82 19.70 -11.08
C ASN A 235 -6.25 19.73 -10.56
N ASP A 236 -7.21 19.33 -11.37
CA ASP A 236 -8.62 19.22 -10.98
C ASP A 236 -8.83 18.19 -9.87
N PHE A 237 -8.06 17.11 -9.87
CA PHE A 237 -8.14 16.08 -8.85
C PHE A 237 -7.46 16.50 -7.54
N VAL A 238 -6.21 16.93 -7.61
CA VAL A 238 -5.38 17.25 -6.41
C VAL A 238 -5.80 18.56 -5.77
N PHE A 239 -6.06 19.59 -6.58
CA PHE A 239 -6.40 20.94 -6.11
C PHE A 239 -7.91 21.22 -6.16
N ALA A 240 -8.76 20.20 -6.05
CA ALA A 240 -10.21 20.33 -5.97
C ALA A 240 -10.65 21.23 -4.80
N SER A 241 -9.96 21.14 -3.64
CA SER A 241 -10.27 21.96 -2.48
C SER A 241 -9.66 23.38 -2.56
N THR A 242 -10.35 24.35 -1.98
CA THR A 242 -9.89 25.76 -1.92
C THR A 242 -8.57 25.90 -1.17
N LEU A 243 -8.33 25.04 -0.18
CA LEU A 243 -7.09 25.05 0.60
C LEU A 243 -5.89 24.68 -0.26
N PHE A 244 -5.95 23.55 -0.97
CA PHE A 244 -4.87 23.09 -1.83
C PHE A 244 -4.60 24.04 -3.01
N ARG A 245 -5.64 24.69 -3.57
CA ARG A 245 -5.47 25.75 -4.58
C ARG A 245 -4.67 26.94 -4.04
N LYS A 246 -4.93 27.38 -2.81
CA LYS A 246 -4.18 28.46 -2.18
C LYS A 246 -2.72 28.08 -1.93
N ILE A 247 -2.47 26.84 -1.50
CA ILE A 247 -1.10 26.31 -1.30
C ILE A 247 -0.33 26.33 -2.63
N LYS A 248 -0.93 25.81 -3.73
CA LYS A 248 -0.30 25.86 -5.05
C LYS A 248 0.02 27.29 -5.48
N THR A 249 -0.93 28.22 -5.31
CA THR A 249 -0.75 29.63 -5.70
C THR A 249 0.34 30.34 -4.86
N ALA A 250 0.52 29.93 -3.62
CA ALA A 250 1.59 30.47 -2.76
C ALA A 250 2.97 29.93 -3.17
N ALA A 251 3.07 28.62 -3.41
CA ALA A 251 4.32 27.97 -3.83
C ALA A 251 4.85 28.46 -5.19
N LEU A 252 3.96 28.86 -6.13
CA LEU A 252 4.36 29.41 -7.43
C LEU A 252 4.81 30.89 -7.37
N LYS A 253 4.77 31.53 -6.21
CA LYS A 253 5.19 32.93 -6.00
C LYS A 253 6.55 33.08 -5.30
N GLU A 254 7.08 31.98 -4.79
CA GLU A 254 8.43 31.86 -4.23
C GLU A 254 9.43 31.38 -5.30
#